data_224c8758bdb27683a1600ff6e8823c68
#
_entry.id   224c8758bdb27683a1600ff6e8823c68
#
_cell.length_a   1.000
_cell.length_b   1.000
_cell.length_c   1.000
_cell.angle_alpha   90.00
_cell.angle_beta   90.00
_cell.angle_gamma   90.00
#
_symmetry.space_group_name_H-M   'P 1'
#
loop_
_entity.id
_entity.type
_entity.pdbx_description
1 polymer ?
#
loop_
_entity_poly.entity_id
_entity_poly.type
_entity_poly.pdbx_seq_one_letter_code
_entity_poly.pdbx_strand_id
1 'polypeptide(L)'
;MPAKKIEETKPVPKVQLIYAFNGTGKTRLSRAFKEEISPSIQGANIEGDVEKTRYKFLYYNAFTEDLFYWDNDLKEDSRPKLKIQPNTFTGWLINLLKELGEDGNIATNFQRYTGSKATPIFNETYKTKIDGKEVTIPAFSEVTFQVAANELVNYEGAIDATDGVENVVQGKYEVIKISRGEESNFVWSVMYTLLEQVISTLNEQDVTNRITDKFNALEYVFIDDPVSSLDDTHLIELAVDLANLIKRSHYHEGKGLRFVITTHSPLFYNVLHNEFNNDLENPVKGSRPKWLYRRNQAEKYRLVKNADGTFELFNSNDHPFSYHLFLLSEIREAIKNNQVRKYHFSFMRNILEKTATFLGHPRWEVLLEKTTDGSPDPFSNRILNLSSHSAHAGEEVTDIEEKDKENLEALVQRLIKNYGFKQ
;
A
#
# COMPACT_ATOMS: atom_id res chain seq x y z
N MET A 1 37.38 6.79 -37.88
CA MET A 1 36.40 6.03 -37.06
C MET A 1 35.66 7.04 -36.21
N PRO A 2 34.35 7.19 -36.28
CA PRO A 2 33.62 8.08 -35.40
C PRO A 2 33.58 7.47 -34.00
N ALA A 3 33.95 8.27 -33.00
CA ALA A 3 33.83 7.90 -31.60
C ALA A 3 32.37 7.53 -31.27
N LYS A 4 32.14 6.32 -30.79
CA LYS A 4 30.86 5.93 -30.18
C LYS A 4 30.58 6.92 -29.05
N LYS A 5 29.52 7.74 -29.15
CA LYS A 5 28.98 8.45 -28.02
C LYS A 5 28.65 7.39 -26.95
N ILE A 6 29.32 7.47 -25.82
CA ILE A 6 28.93 6.76 -24.62
C ILE A 6 27.55 7.35 -24.27
N GLU A 7 26.49 6.58 -24.41
CA GLU A 7 25.20 6.95 -23.86
C GLU A 7 25.42 7.17 -22.36
N GLU A 8 25.30 8.41 -21.91
CA GLU A 8 25.28 8.71 -20.49
C GLU A 8 24.10 7.94 -19.89
N THR A 9 24.38 6.90 -19.14
CA THR A 9 23.35 6.14 -18.42
C THR A 9 22.68 7.09 -17.44
N LYS A 10 21.39 7.35 -17.67
CA LYS A 10 20.57 8.18 -16.79
C LYS A 10 20.73 7.65 -15.34
N PRO A 11 21.05 8.49 -14.37
CA PRO A 11 21.22 8.01 -12.99
C PRO A 11 19.95 7.34 -12.51
N VAL A 12 20.10 6.24 -11.77
CA VAL A 12 18.96 5.51 -11.19
C VAL A 12 18.15 6.47 -10.32
N PRO A 13 16.84 6.56 -10.46
CA PRO A 13 16.05 7.50 -9.67
C PRO A 13 16.03 7.12 -8.18
N LYS A 14 15.86 8.11 -7.31
CA LYS A 14 15.66 7.88 -5.87
C LYS A 14 14.37 7.12 -5.60
N VAL A 15 13.30 7.43 -6.35
CA VAL A 15 11.97 6.83 -6.18
C VAL A 15 11.48 6.25 -7.50
N GLN A 16 10.99 5.02 -7.45
CA GLN A 16 10.21 4.38 -8.51
C GLN A 16 8.82 4.06 -7.95
N LEU A 17 7.81 4.78 -8.42
CA LEU A 17 6.42 4.57 -8.02
C LEU A 17 5.70 3.80 -9.12
N ILE A 18 5.14 2.62 -8.80
CA ILE A 18 4.57 1.70 -9.76
C ILE A 18 3.11 1.41 -9.41
N TYR A 19 2.20 1.80 -10.30
CA TYR A 19 0.82 1.34 -10.22
C TYR A 19 0.67 -0.03 -10.89
N ALA A 20 -0.02 -0.96 -10.24
CA ALA A 20 -0.30 -2.27 -10.81
C ALA A 20 -1.58 -2.88 -10.24
N PHE A 21 -2.46 -3.39 -11.09
CA PHE A 21 -3.65 -4.10 -10.65
C PHE A 21 -3.32 -5.38 -9.84
N ASN A 22 -4.28 -5.85 -9.07
CA ASN A 22 -4.15 -7.15 -8.42
C ASN A 22 -3.98 -8.27 -9.46
N GLY A 23 -3.08 -9.21 -9.19
CA GLY A 23 -2.77 -10.30 -10.11
C GLY A 23 -1.82 -9.95 -11.26
N THR A 24 -1.40 -8.67 -11.43
CA THR A 24 -0.43 -8.28 -12.47
C THR A 24 1.04 -8.54 -12.11
N GLY A 25 1.33 -9.22 -11.01
CA GLY A 25 2.68 -9.70 -10.70
C GLY A 25 3.55 -8.77 -9.85
N LYS A 26 2.99 -7.85 -9.05
CA LYS A 26 3.74 -7.00 -8.09
C LYS A 26 4.75 -7.81 -7.25
N THR A 27 4.27 -8.87 -6.61
CA THR A 27 5.13 -9.76 -5.79
C THR A 27 6.17 -10.52 -6.61
N ARG A 28 5.91 -10.80 -7.90
CA ARG A 28 6.93 -11.37 -8.80
C ARG A 28 8.02 -10.34 -9.11
N LEU A 29 7.61 -9.11 -9.35
CA LEU A 29 8.53 -7.98 -9.56
C LEU A 29 9.43 -7.80 -8.34
N SER A 30 8.89 -7.80 -7.13
CA SER A 30 9.68 -7.65 -5.90
C SER A 30 10.69 -8.77 -5.71
N ARG A 31 10.30 -10.03 -6.01
CA ARG A 31 11.21 -11.18 -5.93
C ARG A 31 12.32 -11.13 -6.97
N ALA A 32 11.98 -10.80 -8.23
CA ALA A 32 12.97 -10.64 -9.29
C ALA A 32 13.94 -9.49 -8.99
N PHE A 33 13.42 -8.38 -8.48
CA PHE A 33 14.24 -7.25 -8.07
C PHE A 33 15.18 -7.60 -6.91
N LYS A 34 14.68 -8.33 -5.90
CA LYS A 34 15.51 -8.83 -4.80
C LYS A 34 16.63 -9.74 -5.30
N GLU A 35 16.33 -10.67 -6.20
CA GLU A 35 17.32 -11.61 -6.75
C GLU A 35 18.41 -10.88 -7.55
N GLU A 36 18.06 -9.80 -8.28
CA GLU A 36 19.01 -8.98 -9.03
C GLU A 36 19.95 -8.19 -8.11
N ILE A 37 19.39 -7.57 -7.04
CA ILE A 37 20.18 -6.74 -6.10
C ILE A 37 20.98 -7.60 -5.13
N SER A 38 20.45 -8.77 -4.77
CA SER A 38 20.94 -9.65 -3.73
C SER A 38 20.79 -11.12 -4.16
N PRO A 39 21.57 -11.57 -5.16
CA PRO A 39 21.47 -12.93 -5.68
C PRO A 39 21.63 -13.98 -4.59
N SER A 40 20.75 -14.98 -4.58
CA SER A 40 20.87 -16.14 -3.71
C SER A 40 22.07 -16.96 -4.12
N ILE A 41 23.13 -16.95 -3.35
CA ILE A 41 24.33 -17.77 -3.61
C ILE A 41 23.97 -19.24 -3.31
N GLN A 42 23.58 -19.98 -4.35
CA GLN A 42 23.38 -21.42 -4.23
C GLN A 42 24.73 -22.09 -3.95
N GLY A 43 24.89 -22.62 -2.74
CA GLY A 43 26.04 -23.44 -2.37
C GLY A 43 27.10 -22.78 -1.49
N ALA A 44 26.93 -21.56 -1.03
CA ALA A 44 27.87 -20.95 -0.07
C ALA A 44 27.53 -21.40 1.36
N ASN A 45 28.36 -22.29 1.92
CA ASN A 45 28.41 -22.62 3.34
C ASN A 45 29.14 -21.54 4.16
N ILE A 46 28.87 -20.26 3.91
CA ILE A 46 29.52 -19.15 4.62
C ILE A 46 28.42 -18.27 5.19
N GLU A 47 28.07 -18.52 6.47
CA GLU A 47 27.08 -17.73 7.21
C GLU A 47 27.31 -16.20 7.10
N GLY A 48 28.55 -15.73 7.04
CA GLY A 48 28.89 -14.32 6.96
C GLY A 48 28.56 -13.61 5.64
N ASP A 49 28.56 -14.29 4.48
CA ASP A 49 28.25 -13.66 3.19
C ASP A 49 26.74 -13.61 2.92
N VAL A 50 25.98 -14.57 3.41
CA VAL A 50 24.51 -14.57 3.37
C VAL A 50 23.96 -13.44 4.22
N GLU A 51 24.57 -13.15 5.35
CA GLU A 51 24.19 -12.07 6.25
C GLU A 51 24.42 -10.70 5.58
N LYS A 52 25.58 -10.45 4.98
CA LYS A 52 25.90 -9.19 4.27
C LYS A 52 24.96 -8.90 3.10
N THR A 53 24.49 -9.92 2.40
CA THR A 53 23.61 -9.80 1.24
C THR A 53 22.18 -9.46 1.66
N ARG A 54 21.74 -9.92 2.84
CA ARG A 54 20.41 -9.60 3.40
C ARG A 54 20.23 -8.12 3.71
N TYR A 55 21.29 -7.39 4.02
CA TYR A 55 21.22 -5.98 4.45
C TYR A 55 21.16 -4.96 3.31
N LYS A 56 21.30 -5.36 2.05
CA LYS A 56 21.17 -4.43 0.91
C LYS A 56 19.74 -4.06 0.56
N PHE A 57 18.77 -4.90 0.96
CA PHE A 57 17.39 -4.84 0.52
C PHE A 57 16.43 -4.99 1.69
N LEU A 58 15.65 -3.93 1.98
CA LEU A 58 14.54 -3.98 2.93
C LEU A 58 13.24 -4.14 2.15
N TYR A 59 12.46 -5.16 2.47
CA TYR A 59 11.17 -5.45 1.85
C TYR A 59 10.03 -5.31 2.84
N TYR A 60 9.03 -4.54 2.47
CA TYR A 60 7.77 -4.42 3.17
C TYR A 60 6.59 -4.76 2.27
N ASN A 61 5.66 -5.53 2.77
CA ASN A 61 4.37 -5.83 2.15
C ASN A 61 3.28 -5.75 3.22
N ALA A 62 2.16 -5.05 2.91
CA ALA A 62 1.04 -4.94 3.84
C ALA A 62 0.30 -6.26 4.07
N PHE A 63 0.41 -7.22 3.16
CA PHE A 63 -0.05 -8.60 3.39
C PHE A 63 0.81 -9.36 4.40
N THR A 64 1.51 -8.65 5.26
CA THR A 64 2.23 -9.23 6.39
C THR A 64 1.29 -9.67 7.52
N GLU A 65 0.08 -10.12 7.21
CA GLU A 65 -0.69 -11.00 8.10
C GLU A 65 0.18 -12.16 8.61
N ASP A 66 1.26 -12.45 7.87
CA ASP A 66 2.30 -13.39 8.28
C ASP A 66 3.22 -12.86 9.40
N LEU A 67 3.24 -11.56 9.73
CA LEU A 67 4.09 -11.02 10.81
C LEU A 67 3.43 -11.12 12.18
N PHE A 68 2.10 -11.01 12.22
CA PHE A 68 1.32 -11.00 13.44
C PHE A 68 0.09 -11.88 13.31
N TYR A 69 -0.35 -12.48 14.41
CA TYR A 69 -1.62 -13.18 14.48
C TYR A 69 -2.27 -13.03 15.86
N TRP A 70 -3.60 -12.99 15.89
CA TRP A 70 -4.35 -12.88 17.13
C TRP A 70 -4.37 -14.19 17.90
N ASP A 71 -3.99 -14.12 19.16
CA ASP A 71 -4.34 -15.10 20.19
C ASP A 71 -5.55 -14.54 20.95
N ASN A 72 -6.72 -15.06 20.67
CA ASN A 72 -7.96 -14.61 21.29
C ASN A 72 -8.20 -15.25 22.66
N ASP A 73 -7.27 -16.07 23.15
CA ASP A 73 -7.38 -16.80 24.41
C ASP A 73 -8.77 -17.47 24.57
N LEU A 74 -9.12 -18.31 23.61
CA LEU A 74 -10.46 -18.98 23.53
C LEU A 74 -10.82 -19.80 24.78
N LYS A 75 -9.89 -20.02 25.71
CA LYS A 75 -10.14 -20.76 26.95
C LYS A 75 -10.59 -19.83 28.08
N GLU A 76 -10.04 -18.64 28.18
CA GLU A 76 -10.29 -17.70 29.27
C GLU A 76 -10.93 -16.40 28.81
N ASP A 77 -10.84 -16.07 27.51
CA ASP A 77 -11.38 -14.89 26.83
C ASP A 77 -11.10 -13.55 27.55
N SER A 78 -9.99 -13.52 28.29
CA SER A 78 -9.69 -12.43 29.23
C SER A 78 -8.60 -11.49 28.75
N ARG A 79 -7.70 -11.93 27.86
CA ARG A 79 -6.53 -11.15 27.43
C ARG A 79 -6.18 -11.38 25.98
N PRO A 80 -6.93 -10.78 25.04
CA PRO A 80 -6.59 -10.85 23.62
C PRO A 80 -5.23 -10.19 23.38
N LYS A 81 -4.37 -10.86 22.62
CA LYS A 81 -3.03 -10.36 22.30
C LYS A 81 -2.66 -10.68 20.87
N LEU A 82 -1.86 -9.81 20.29
CA LEU A 82 -1.28 -9.98 18.97
C LEU A 82 0.08 -10.66 19.14
N LYS A 83 0.25 -11.86 18.60
CA LYS A 83 1.52 -12.60 18.63
C LYS A 83 2.34 -12.30 17.39
N ILE A 84 3.65 -12.16 17.59
CA ILE A 84 4.61 -11.91 16.55
C ILE A 84 5.10 -13.24 16.00
N GLN A 85 4.98 -13.44 14.67
CA GLN A 85 5.46 -14.66 13.99
C GLN A 85 6.98 -14.76 14.12
N PRO A 86 7.51 -15.88 14.59
CA PRO A 86 8.96 -16.05 14.77
C PRO A 86 9.64 -16.41 13.44
N ASN A 87 9.47 -15.60 12.39
CA ASN A 87 10.27 -15.74 11.19
C ASN A 87 11.56 -14.91 11.28
N THR A 88 12.54 -15.21 10.45
CA THR A 88 13.86 -14.56 10.50
C THR A 88 13.79 -13.05 10.26
N PHE A 89 12.87 -12.57 9.43
CA PHE A 89 12.71 -11.14 9.17
C PHE A 89 12.06 -10.42 10.34
N THR A 90 10.94 -10.97 10.85
CA THR A 90 10.22 -10.37 11.97
C THR A 90 11.06 -10.37 13.23
N GLY A 91 11.76 -11.47 13.52
CA GLY A 91 12.66 -11.56 14.67
C GLY A 91 13.77 -10.52 14.60
N TRP A 92 14.39 -10.33 13.44
CA TRP A 92 15.40 -9.29 13.24
C TRP A 92 14.82 -7.89 13.47
N LEU A 93 13.68 -7.57 12.84
CA LEU A 93 13.01 -6.28 12.95
C LEU A 93 12.66 -5.92 14.41
N ILE A 94 12.02 -6.82 15.11
CA ILE A 94 11.59 -6.61 16.50
C ILE A 94 12.78 -6.47 17.43
N ASN A 95 13.81 -7.29 17.27
CA ASN A 95 15.04 -7.16 18.04
C ASN A 95 15.72 -5.80 17.80
N LEU A 96 15.74 -5.34 16.56
CA LEU A 96 16.30 -4.04 16.22
C LEU A 96 15.52 -2.90 16.87
N LEU A 97 14.19 -2.89 16.73
CA LEU A 97 13.34 -1.86 17.36
C LEU A 97 13.45 -1.87 18.87
N LYS A 98 13.57 -3.05 19.49
CA LYS A 98 13.83 -3.20 20.93
C LYS A 98 15.19 -2.61 21.32
N GLU A 99 16.26 -2.93 20.59
CA GLU A 99 17.61 -2.42 20.86
C GLU A 99 17.67 -0.90 20.73
N LEU A 100 16.88 -0.32 19.83
CA LEU A 100 16.79 1.13 19.61
C LEU A 100 15.81 1.83 20.57
N GLY A 101 15.02 1.09 21.36
CA GLY A 101 14.03 1.65 22.29
C GLY A 101 12.84 2.32 21.60
N GLU A 102 12.38 1.77 20.47
CA GLU A 102 11.41 2.39 19.57
C GLU A 102 9.93 2.07 19.88
N ASP A 103 9.64 1.32 20.94
CA ASP A 103 8.27 0.97 21.35
C ASP A 103 7.39 2.21 21.61
N GLY A 104 7.95 3.25 22.22
CA GLY A 104 7.26 4.53 22.42
C GLY A 104 6.91 5.24 21.10
N ASN A 105 7.79 5.20 20.10
CA ASN A 105 7.54 5.79 18.79
C ASN A 105 6.52 4.99 17.98
N ILE A 106 6.52 3.66 18.10
CA ILE A 106 5.49 2.79 17.53
C ILE A 106 4.12 3.15 18.11
N ALA A 107 4.02 3.31 19.43
CA ALA A 107 2.79 3.70 20.10
C ALA A 107 2.30 5.08 19.65
N THR A 108 3.19 6.04 19.55
CA THR A 108 2.90 7.41 19.07
C THR A 108 2.38 7.41 17.63
N ASN A 109 3.05 6.69 16.74
CA ASN A 109 2.63 6.56 15.34
C ASN A 109 1.27 5.84 15.23
N PHE A 110 1.05 4.77 16.00
CA PHE A 110 -0.22 4.05 16.04
C PHE A 110 -1.38 4.96 16.47
N GLN A 111 -1.23 5.69 17.58
CA GLN A 111 -2.25 6.61 18.08
C GLN A 111 -2.52 7.75 17.10
N ARG A 112 -1.50 8.24 16.43
CA ARG A 112 -1.64 9.28 15.40
C ARG A 112 -2.46 8.80 14.21
N TYR A 113 -2.17 7.62 13.66
CA TYR A 113 -2.87 7.10 12.48
C TYR A 113 -4.28 6.57 12.78
N THR A 114 -4.55 6.16 14.01
CA THR A 114 -5.88 5.62 14.36
C THR A 114 -6.80 6.64 15.03
N GLY A 115 -6.24 7.72 15.57
CA GLY A 115 -6.95 8.59 16.52
C GLY A 115 -7.35 7.85 17.80
N SER A 116 -6.91 6.60 17.96
CA SER A 116 -7.23 5.72 19.08
C SER A 116 -6.48 6.15 20.33
N LYS A 117 -7.10 5.94 21.49
CA LYS A 117 -6.44 6.08 22.80
C LYS A 117 -5.81 4.78 23.29
N ALA A 118 -5.94 3.72 22.52
CA ALA A 118 -5.28 2.45 22.81
C ALA A 118 -3.77 2.59 22.67
N THR A 119 -3.05 2.04 23.63
CA THR A 119 -1.59 2.03 23.62
C THR A 119 -1.11 0.60 23.42
N PRO A 120 -0.35 0.31 22.34
CA PRO A 120 0.29 -0.98 22.15
C PRO A 120 1.41 -1.17 23.18
N ILE A 121 1.37 -2.27 23.91
CA ILE A 121 2.34 -2.62 24.93
C ILE A 121 2.99 -3.95 24.54
N PHE A 122 4.29 -3.95 24.33
CA PHE A 122 5.07 -5.16 24.12
C PHE A 122 5.34 -5.86 25.44
N ASN A 123 5.32 -7.20 25.42
CA ASN A 123 5.56 -7.98 26.63
C ASN A 123 7.04 -7.95 27.05
N GLU A 124 7.27 -7.99 28.36
CA GLU A 124 8.55 -8.39 28.92
C GLU A 124 8.72 -9.92 28.90
N THR A 125 9.92 -10.42 29.16
CA THR A 125 10.15 -11.87 29.29
C THR A 125 9.40 -12.42 30.50
N TYR A 126 8.55 -13.43 30.29
CA TYR A 126 7.82 -14.09 31.38
C TYR A 126 7.75 -15.60 31.18
N LYS A 127 7.45 -16.32 32.29
CA LYS A 127 7.23 -17.76 32.26
C LYS A 127 5.76 -18.10 32.40
N THR A 128 5.31 -19.06 31.62
CA THR A 128 3.92 -19.57 31.68
C THR A 128 3.90 -21.07 31.48
N LYS A 129 2.78 -21.70 31.79
CA LYS A 129 2.58 -23.13 31.52
C LYS A 129 1.70 -23.33 30.29
N ILE A 130 2.23 -24.03 29.30
CA ILE A 130 1.48 -24.45 28.09
C ILE A 130 1.42 -25.98 28.13
N ASP A 131 0.23 -26.56 28.13
CA ASP A 131 -0.01 -28.01 28.24
C ASP A 131 0.76 -28.67 29.38
N GLY A 132 0.82 -27.97 30.55
CA GLY A 132 1.49 -28.44 31.75
C GLY A 132 3.01 -28.29 31.75
N LYS A 133 3.63 -27.85 30.68
CA LYS A 133 5.08 -27.61 30.58
C LYS A 133 5.40 -26.13 30.80
N GLU A 134 6.43 -25.85 31.61
CA GLU A 134 6.93 -24.49 31.79
C GLU A 134 7.58 -24.00 30.46
N VAL A 135 7.11 -22.90 29.94
CA VAL A 135 7.61 -22.26 28.70
C VAL A 135 7.97 -20.82 29.03
N THR A 136 9.13 -20.38 28.58
CA THR A 136 9.55 -18.97 28.66
C THR A 136 9.10 -18.23 27.40
N ILE A 137 8.28 -17.19 27.55
CA ILE A 137 7.86 -16.29 26.48
C ILE A 137 8.88 -15.15 26.42
N PRO A 138 9.59 -14.96 25.30
CA PRO A 138 10.58 -13.90 25.19
C PRO A 138 9.94 -12.52 25.16
N ALA A 139 10.65 -11.51 25.61
CA ALA A 139 10.22 -10.12 25.49
C ALA A 139 10.03 -9.75 24.02
N PHE A 140 9.10 -8.84 23.73
CA PHE A 140 8.76 -8.37 22.38
C PHE A 140 8.29 -9.47 21.43
N SER A 141 7.64 -10.51 21.95
CA SER A 141 7.01 -11.56 21.15
C SER A 141 5.50 -11.46 21.10
N GLU A 142 4.92 -10.61 21.93
CA GLU A 142 3.48 -10.38 22.04
C GLU A 142 3.21 -8.89 22.24
N VAL A 143 2.04 -8.43 21.76
CA VAL A 143 1.55 -7.05 21.95
C VAL A 143 0.14 -7.09 22.48
N THR A 144 -0.14 -6.33 23.54
CA THR A 144 -1.48 -6.07 24.06
C THR A 144 -1.83 -4.59 23.82
N PHE A 145 -3.11 -4.30 23.67
CA PHE A 145 -3.59 -2.92 23.51
C PHE A 145 -4.34 -2.52 24.76
N GLN A 146 -3.92 -1.43 25.39
CA GLN A 146 -4.43 -0.98 26.66
C GLN A 146 -5.11 0.38 26.53
N VAL A 147 -6.27 0.55 27.14
CA VAL A 147 -7.01 1.80 27.25
C VAL A 147 -7.25 2.12 28.71
N ALA A 148 -7.24 3.39 29.09
CA ALA A 148 -7.60 3.81 30.43
C ALA A 148 -9.07 3.46 30.71
N ALA A 149 -9.37 2.94 31.88
CA ALA A 149 -10.71 2.43 32.24
C ALA A 149 -11.83 3.47 32.14
N ASN A 150 -11.51 4.76 32.26
CA ASN A 150 -12.47 5.86 32.08
C ASN A 150 -12.76 6.22 30.59
N GLU A 151 -12.07 5.60 29.65
CA GLU A 151 -12.18 5.88 28.21
C GLU A 151 -12.87 4.74 27.41
N LEU A 152 -13.23 3.64 28.08
CA LEU A 152 -13.84 2.44 27.46
C LEU A 152 -15.23 2.67 26.84
N VAL A 153 -15.93 3.71 27.22
CA VAL A 153 -17.30 4.02 26.77
C VAL A 153 -17.39 4.18 25.25
N ASN A 154 -16.27 4.36 24.54
CA ASN A 154 -16.22 4.62 23.11
C ASN A 154 -15.72 3.43 22.27
N TYR A 155 -15.43 2.28 22.89
CA TYR A 155 -14.97 1.09 22.15
C TYR A 155 -16.12 0.09 21.95
N GLU A 156 -16.58 -0.05 20.71
CA GLU A 156 -17.44 -1.17 20.28
C GLU A 156 -16.58 -2.45 20.28
N GLY A 157 -16.51 -3.13 21.38
CA GLY A 157 -15.72 -4.34 21.56
C GLY A 157 -15.23 -4.53 22.99
N ALA A 158 -15.58 -3.65 23.89
CA ALA A 158 -15.42 -3.88 25.31
C ALA A 158 -16.25 -5.13 25.69
N ILE A 159 -15.58 -6.19 26.11
CA ILE A 159 -16.22 -7.41 26.60
C ILE A 159 -17.09 -7.00 27.78
N ASP A 160 -18.37 -7.31 27.71
CA ASP A 160 -19.36 -7.03 28.75
C ASP A 160 -18.90 -7.72 30.06
N ALA A 161 -18.37 -6.93 31.01
CA ALA A 161 -17.80 -7.41 32.27
C ALA A 161 -18.90 -7.76 33.28
N THR A 162 -19.89 -8.59 32.89
CA THR A 162 -21.00 -8.98 33.77
C THR A 162 -20.95 -10.42 34.30
N ASP A 163 -19.88 -11.18 34.05
CA ASP A 163 -19.73 -12.49 34.71
C ASP A 163 -18.43 -12.58 35.56
N GLY A 164 -18.61 -12.39 36.83
CA GLY A 164 -17.91 -12.77 38.03
C GLY A 164 -16.56 -13.45 37.98
N VAL A 165 -15.51 -12.81 37.46
CA VAL A 165 -14.12 -13.15 37.76
C VAL A 165 -13.52 -11.95 38.46
N GLU A 166 -12.98 -12.16 39.69
CA GLU A 166 -12.23 -11.17 40.42
C GLU A 166 -11.07 -10.66 39.55
N ASN A 167 -11.34 -9.58 38.82
CA ASN A 167 -10.32 -8.84 38.10
C ASN A 167 -9.35 -8.27 39.14
N VAL A 168 -8.14 -8.75 39.13
CA VAL A 168 -7.03 -8.08 39.79
C VAL A 168 -6.84 -6.74 39.11
N VAL A 169 -7.59 -5.76 39.61
CA VAL A 169 -7.42 -4.35 39.26
C VAL A 169 -6.11 -3.88 39.85
N GLN A 170 -5.01 -4.18 39.17
CA GLN A 170 -3.81 -3.40 39.32
C GLN A 170 -3.85 -2.29 38.30
N GLY A 171 -4.50 -1.16 38.66
CA GLY A 171 -4.39 0.15 38.02
C GLY A 171 -5.18 0.31 36.72
N LYS A 172 -6.02 1.26 36.69
CA LYS A 172 -6.52 2.19 35.64
C LYS A 172 -6.58 1.79 34.15
N TYR A 173 -6.17 0.59 33.67
CA TYR A 173 -6.10 0.22 32.24
C TYR A 173 -6.76 -1.15 32.01
N GLU A 174 -7.48 -1.24 30.91
CA GLU A 174 -8.07 -2.50 30.43
C GLU A 174 -7.43 -2.91 29.11
N VAL A 175 -7.27 -4.22 28.90
CA VAL A 175 -6.76 -4.80 27.65
C VAL A 175 -7.95 -4.98 26.70
N ILE A 176 -7.82 -4.46 25.50
CA ILE A 176 -8.85 -4.52 24.47
C ILE A 176 -8.35 -5.25 23.21
N LYS A 177 -9.28 -5.77 22.42
CA LYS A 177 -9.04 -6.18 21.04
C LYS A 177 -9.33 -5.01 20.12
N ILE A 178 -8.36 -4.65 19.28
CA ILE A 178 -8.53 -3.59 18.29
C ILE A 178 -9.25 -4.08 17.02
N SER A 179 -9.81 -3.16 16.27
CA SER A 179 -10.43 -3.42 14.96
C SER A 179 -9.39 -3.81 13.90
N ARG A 180 -9.83 -4.41 12.79
CA ARG A 180 -8.94 -4.74 11.66
C ARG A 180 -8.26 -3.52 11.05
N GLY A 181 -8.95 -2.38 10.99
CA GLY A 181 -8.35 -1.13 10.51
C GLY A 181 -7.22 -0.65 11.43
N GLU A 182 -7.45 -0.70 12.75
CA GLU A 182 -6.42 -0.38 13.74
C GLU A 182 -5.25 -1.38 13.69
N GLU A 183 -5.51 -2.68 13.45
CA GLU A 183 -4.46 -3.68 13.28
C GLU A 183 -3.56 -3.35 12.08
N SER A 184 -4.15 -3.01 10.92
CA SER A 184 -3.39 -2.58 9.75
C SER A 184 -2.57 -1.32 10.02
N ASN A 185 -3.13 -0.36 10.75
CA ASN A 185 -2.42 0.84 11.19
C ASN A 185 -1.29 0.53 12.17
N PHE A 186 -1.46 -0.47 13.06
CA PHE A 186 -0.41 -0.92 13.96
C PHE A 186 0.78 -1.53 13.18
N VAL A 187 0.50 -2.44 12.25
CA VAL A 187 1.54 -3.03 11.39
C VAL A 187 2.28 -1.95 10.61
N TRP A 188 1.53 -0.98 10.05
CA TRP A 188 2.13 0.17 9.39
C TRP A 188 2.99 1.00 10.34
N SER A 189 2.54 1.27 11.56
CA SER A 189 3.28 2.08 12.55
C SER A 189 4.63 1.44 12.91
N VAL A 190 4.68 0.10 13.03
CA VAL A 190 5.93 -0.65 13.23
C VAL A 190 6.88 -0.43 12.05
N MET A 191 6.38 -0.55 10.82
CA MET A 191 7.20 -0.39 9.61
C MET A 191 7.61 1.06 9.37
N TYR A 192 6.71 2.00 9.64
CA TYR A 192 7.01 3.43 9.50
C TYR A 192 8.10 3.86 10.48
N THR A 193 8.01 3.43 11.74
CA THR A 193 9.06 3.68 12.75
C THR A 193 10.40 3.09 12.31
N LEU A 194 10.41 1.87 11.74
CA LEU A 194 11.64 1.32 11.16
C LEU A 194 12.20 2.19 10.04
N LEU A 195 11.36 2.65 9.12
CA LEU A 195 11.80 3.52 8.03
C LEU A 195 12.35 4.87 8.55
N GLU A 196 11.76 5.43 9.59
CA GLU A 196 12.26 6.63 10.26
C GLU A 196 13.67 6.39 10.80
N GLN A 197 13.91 5.27 11.47
CA GLN A 197 15.22 4.90 12.02
C GLN A 197 16.26 4.63 10.93
N VAL A 198 15.87 3.92 9.87
CA VAL A 198 16.73 3.69 8.71
C VAL A 198 17.17 5.01 8.09
N ILE A 199 16.22 5.90 7.81
CA ILE A 199 16.49 7.17 7.13
C ILE A 199 17.29 8.11 8.06
N SER A 200 16.93 8.20 9.34
CA SER A 200 17.66 9.00 10.32
C SER A 200 19.13 8.56 10.42
N THR A 201 19.35 7.24 10.55
CA THR A 201 20.71 6.68 10.64
C THR A 201 21.51 6.91 9.37
N LEU A 202 20.94 6.70 8.17
CA LEU A 202 21.65 6.84 6.91
C LEU A 202 21.81 8.30 6.45
N ASN A 203 21.05 9.23 7.03
CA ASN A 203 21.25 10.66 6.84
C ASN A 203 22.53 11.16 7.53
N GLU A 204 22.98 10.47 8.59
CA GLU A 204 24.31 10.71 9.14
C GLU A 204 25.39 10.17 8.18
N GLN A 205 26.18 11.10 7.61
CA GLN A 205 27.17 10.76 6.58
C GLN A 205 28.45 10.18 7.20
N ASP A 206 28.80 10.57 8.41
CA ASP A 206 29.90 9.98 9.14
C ASP A 206 29.44 8.66 9.78
N VAL A 207 29.91 7.56 9.20
CA VAL A 207 29.55 6.19 9.64
C VAL A 207 29.87 5.96 11.13
N THR A 208 30.87 6.65 11.67
CA THR A 208 31.28 6.51 13.07
C THR A 208 30.31 7.14 14.06
N ASN A 209 29.47 8.07 13.59
CA ASN A 209 28.45 8.77 14.38
C ASN A 209 27.07 8.11 14.31
N ARG A 210 26.91 7.06 13.50
CA ARG A 210 25.62 6.36 13.36
C ARG A 210 25.25 5.61 14.62
N ILE A 211 23.96 5.63 14.98
CA ILE A 211 23.43 4.93 16.13
C ILE A 211 23.61 3.40 16.00
N THR A 212 23.59 2.89 14.77
CA THR A 212 23.81 1.47 14.45
C THR A 212 24.49 1.33 13.10
N ASP A 213 25.26 0.27 12.93
CA ASP A 213 25.91 -0.11 11.67
C ASP A 213 25.04 -1.04 10.81
N LYS A 214 23.93 -1.54 11.36
CA LYS A 214 23.06 -2.53 10.71
C LYS A 214 22.47 -2.08 9.38
N PHE A 215 22.36 -0.78 9.14
CA PHE A 215 21.83 -0.21 7.90
C PHE A 215 22.92 0.21 6.89
N ASN A 216 24.21 0.11 7.24
CA ASN A 216 25.29 0.64 6.41
C ASN A 216 25.38 0.07 4.99
N ALA A 217 24.92 -1.17 4.82
CA ALA A 217 24.87 -1.84 3.52
C ALA A 217 23.55 -1.67 2.77
N LEU A 218 22.54 -1.01 3.37
CA LEU A 218 21.21 -0.89 2.78
C LEU A 218 21.21 0.09 1.61
N GLU A 219 20.78 -0.39 0.45
CA GLU A 219 20.73 0.37 -0.80
C GLU A 219 19.27 0.60 -1.26
N TYR A 220 18.39 -0.36 -1.03
CA TYR A 220 17.02 -0.34 -1.52
C TYR A 220 15.98 -0.66 -0.43
N VAL A 221 14.89 0.11 -0.48
CA VAL A 221 13.65 -0.19 0.24
C VAL A 221 12.56 -0.47 -0.78
N PHE A 222 11.98 -1.65 -0.74
CA PHE A 222 10.87 -2.04 -1.58
C PHE A 222 9.59 -2.10 -0.73
N ILE A 223 8.61 -1.28 -1.07
CA ILE A 223 7.33 -1.18 -0.39
C ILE A 223 6.26 -1.72 -1.33
N ASP A 224 5.78 -2.93 -1.07
CA ASP A 224 4.81 -3.62 -1.91
C ASP A 224 3.42 -3.49 -1.30
N ASP A 225 2.60 -2.63 -1.91
CA ASP A 225 1.18 -2.45 -1.58
C ASP A 225 0.94 -2.16 -0.09
N PRO A 226 1.50 -1.06 0.45
CA PRO A 226 1.58 -0.82 1.89
C PRO A 226 0.22 -0.60 2.58
N VAL A 227 -0.85 -0.49 1.80
CA VAL A 227 -2.18 -0.16 2.31
C VAL A 227 -3.18 -1.26 1.94
N SER A 228 -3.69 -1.92 2.97
CA SER A 228 -4.85 -2.81 2.88
C SER A 228 -5.82 -2.44 4.00
N SER A 229 -7.12 -2.39 3.70
CA SER A 229 -8.18 -2.20 4.70
C SER A 229 -8.18 -0.85 5.45
N LEU A 230 -7.55 0.20 4.88
CA LEU A 230 -7.62 1.57 5.42
C LEU A 230 -8.72 2.38 4.72
N ASP A 231 -9.34 3.30 5.46
CA ASP A 231 -10.21 4.31 4.85
C ASP A 231 -9.40 5.37 4.07
N ASP A 232 -10.10 6.11 3.21
CA ASP A 232 -9.46 7.07 2.31
C ASP A 232 -8.71 8.19 3.06
N THR A 233 -9.17 8.59 4.23
CA THR A 233 -8.57 9.69 5.01
C THR A 233 -7.21 9.25 5.57
N HIS A 234 -7.17 8.11 6.24
CA HIS A 234 -5.93 7.54 6.78
C HIS A 234 -4.93 7.18 5.67
N LEU A 235 -5.44 6.69 4.53
CA LEU A 235 -4.63 6.38 3.37
C LEU A 235 -3.93 7.62 2.80
N ILE A 236 -4.62 8.76 2.73
CA ILE A 236 -4.02 10.04 2.28
C ILE A 236 -2.93 10.48 3.24
N GLU A 237 -3.21 10.50 4.55
CA GLU A 237 -2.25 10.90 5.57
C GLU A 237 -0.98 10.04 5.50
N LEU A 238 -1.15 8.72 5.44
CA LEU A 238 -0.06 7.76 5.33
C LEU A 238 0.78 7.99 4.07
N ALA A 239 0.14 8.25 2.93
CA ALA A 239 0.86 8.52 1.68
C ALA A 239 1.69 9.81 1.75
N VAL A 240 1.14 10.87 2.32
CA VAL A 240 1.83 12.16 2.51
C VAL A 240 3.03 11.99 3.44
N ASP A 241 2.85 11.31 4.57
CA ASP A 241 3.92 11.06 5.53
C ASP A 241 5.05 10.21 4.93
N LEU A 242 4.70 9.13 4.24
CA LEU A 242 5.67 8.29 3.55
C LEU A 242 6.48 9.09 2.52
N ALA A 243 5.79 9.91 1.70
CA ALA A 243 6.46 10.74 0.72
C ALA A 243 7.41 11.76 1.38
N ASN A 244 6.97 12.41 2.46
CA ASN A 244 7.79 13.37 3.19
C ASN A 244 9.02 12.72 3.83
N LEU A 245 8.87 11.53 4.40
CA LEU A 245 9.95 10.76 4.98
C LEU A 245 10.99 10.39 3.90
N ILE A 246 10.53 9.87 2.77
CA ILE A 246 11.39 9.52 1.63
C ILE A 246 12.10 10.75 1.07
N LYS A 247 11.41 11.87 0.86
CA LYS A 247 12.02 13.11 0.35
C LYS A 247 13.18 13.59 1.23
N ARG A 248 13.09 13.40 2.54
CA ARG A 248 14.12 13.79 3.51
C ARG A 248 15.30 12.83 3.61
N SER A 249 15.23 11.63 3.03
CA SER A 249 16.36 10.70 3.01
C SER A 249 17.49 11.25 2.15
N HIS A 250 18.75 11.02 2.55
CA HIS A 250 19.91 11.46 1.78
C HIS A 250 19.96 10.74 0.42
N TYR A 251 20.11 11.54 -0.65
CA TYR A 251 20.32 11.04 -2.02
C TYR A 251 21.02 12.11 -2.85
N HIS A 252 22.21 11.80 -3.35
CA HIS A 252 22.99 12.74 -4.15
C HIS A 252 23.73 12.00 -5.27
N GLU A 253 23.61 12.47 -6.52
CA GLU A 253 24.29 11.94 -7.69
C GLU A 253 24.17 10.41 -7.87
N GLY A 254 23.00 9.86 -7.64
CA GLY A 254 22.74 8.42 -7.75
C GLY A 254 23.19 7.59 -6.55
N LYS A 255 23.74 8.22 -5.50
CA LYS A 255 24.17 7.58 -4.25
C LYS A 255 23.18 7.88 -3.13
N GLY A 256 22.91 6.90 -2.29
CA GLY A 256 21.96 6.98 -1.17
C GLY A 256 20.84 5.96 -1.29
N LEU A 257 19.90 6.02 -0.37
CA LEU A 257 18.79 5.08 -0.28
C LEU A 257 17.79 5.28 -1.42
N ARG A 258 17.39 4.19 -2.06
CA ARG A 258 16.44 4.16 -3.17
C ARG A 258 15.17 3.44 -2.77
N PHE A 259 14.05 3.90 -3.30
CA PHE A 259 12.73 3.38 -2.95
C PHE A 259 12.00 2.88 -4.20
N VAL A 260 11.45 1.67 -4.11
CA VAL A 260 10.52 1.13 -5.09
C VAL A 260 9.18 0.92 -4.36
N ILE A 261 8.14 1.57 -4.83
CA ILE A 261 6.81 1.51 -4.22
C ILE A 261 5.84 0.97 -5.25
N THR A 262 5.20 -0.16 -4.94
CA THR A 262 4.12 -0.70 -5.76
C THR A 262 2.79 -0.55 -5.05
N THR A 263 1.71 -0.31 -5.79
CA THR A 263 0.36 -0.27 -5.21
C THR A 263 -0.72 -0.58 -6.25
N HIS A 264 -1.83 -1.13 -5.79
CA HIS A 264 -3.05 -1.28 -6.57
C HIS A 264 -4.11 -0.21 -6.25
N SER A 265 -3.89 0.58 -5.20
CA SER A 265 -4.80 1.67 -4.81
C SER A 265 -4.58 2.91 -5.70
N PRO A 266 -5.56 3.31 -6.52
CA PRO A 266 -5.45 4.52 -7.33
C PRO A 266 -5.29 5.79 -6.48
N LEU A 267 -5.97 5.86 -5.33
CA LEU A 267 -5.90 7.00 -4.44
C LEU A 267 -4.49 7.15 -3.85
N PHE A 268 -3.94 6.07 -3.29
CA PHE A 268 -2.60 6.05 -2.74
C PHE A 268 -1.54 6.42 -3.80
N TYR A 269 -1.65 5.82 -4.99
CA TYR A 269 -0.77 6.15 -6.11
C TYR A 269 -0.83 7.64 -6.46
N ASN A 270 -2.04 8.21 -6.59
CA ASN A 270 -2.21 9.61 -7.01
C ASN A 270 -1.71 10.60 -5.96
N VAL A 271 -1.90 10.31 -4.67
CA VAL A 271 -1.33 11.14 -3.59
C VAL A 271 0.19 11.11 -3.65
N LEU A 272 0.81 9.94 -3.73
CA LEU A 272 2.26 9.81 -3.88
C LEU A 272 2.78 10.44 -5.17
N HIS A 273 2.07 10.26 -6.29
CA HIS A 273 2.42 10.88 -7.57
C HIS A 273 2.50 12.41 -7.44
N ASN A 274 1.49 13.03 -6.81
CA ASN A 274 1.45 14.46 -6.58
C ASN A 274 2.55 14.91 -5.62
N GLU A 275 2.72 14.19 -4.50
CA GLU A 275 3.76 14.50 -3.53
C GLU A 275 5.16 14.44 -4.15
N PHE A 276 5.47 13.43 -4.95
CA PHE A 276 6.76 13.31 -5.63
C PHE A 276 6.94 14.27 -6.83
N ASN A 277 5.91 14.99 -7.22
CA ASN A 277 6.02 16.10 -8.17
C ASN A 277 6.38 17.44 -7.49
N ASN A 278 6.39 17.51 -6.17
CA ASN A 278 6.73 18.70 -5.41
C ASN A 278 8.16 18.62 -4.88
N ASP A 279 8.98 19.59 -5.25
CA ASP A 279 10.34 19.75 -4.74
C ASP A 279 10.33 20.04 -3.22
N LEU A 280 11.36 19.64 -2.49
CA LEU A 280 11.54 19.93 -1.07
C LEU A 280 12.84 20.69 -0.84
N GLU A 281 12.74 21.93 -0.37
CA GLU A 281 13.90 22.74 0.00
C GLU A 281 14.50 22.31 1.33
N ASN A 282 15.81 22.50 1.48
CA ASN A 282 16.47 22.37 2.77
C ASN A 282 16.08 23.58 3.65
N PRO A 283 15.46 23.38 4.82
CA PRO A 283 15.02 24.47 5.69
C PRO A 283 16.20 25.24 6.30
N VAL A 284 17.41 24.67 6.32
CA VAL A 284 18.61 25.31 6.89
C VAL A 284 19.21 26.24 5.86
N LYS A 285 19.06 27.55 6.05
CA LYS A 285 19.65 28.57 5.18
C LYS A 285 21.16 28.44 5.10
N GLY A 286 21.69 28.43 3.86
CA GLY A 286 23.13 28.31 3.60
C GLY A 286 23.68 26.88 3.60
N SER A 287 22.87 25.88 3.90
CA SER A 287 23.25 24.47 3.79
C SER A 287 23.30 24.02 2.34
N ARG A 288 24.27 23.18 2.00
CA ARG A 288 24.33 22.47 0.71
C ARG A 288 24.05 20.97 0.95
N PRO A 289 23.21 20.33 0.09
CA PRO A 289 22.48 20.90 -1.06
C PRO A 289 21.34 21.82 -0.64
N LYS A 290 21.00 22.80 -1.48
CA LYS A 290 19.83 23.69 -1.29
C LYS A 290 18.50 22.88 -1.24
N TRP A 291 18.44 21.78 -1.98
CA TRP A 291 17.29 20.91 -2.12
C TRP A 291 17.53 19.58 -1.40
N LEU A 292 16.59 19.15 -0.57
CA LEU A 292 16.55 17.80 -0.02
C LEU A 292 16.02 16.81 -1.05
N TYR A 293 15.07 17.25 -1.89
CA TYR A 293 14.48 16.44 -2.93
C TYR A 293 14.08 17.29 -4.13
N ARG A 294 14.25 16.73 -5.33
CA ARG A 294 13.73 17.27 -6.57
C ARG A 294 12.87 16.28 -7.31
N ARG A 295 11.78 16.75 -7.93
CA ARG A 295 10.80 15.94 -8.67
C ARG A 295 11.41 15.03 -9.75
N ASN A 296 12.54 15.44 -10.35
CA ASN A 296 13.26 14.61 -11.33
C ASN A 296 14.00 13.41 -10.72
N GLN A 297 13.97 13.27 -9.41
CA GLN A 297 14.49 12.09 -8.69
C GLN A 297 13.44 10.98 -8.56
N ALA A 298 12.20 11.20 -9.02
CA ALA A 298 11.15 10.18 -9.05
C ALA A 298 10.76 9.84 -10.48
N GLU A 299 10.60 8.55 -10.73
CA GLU A 299 10.01 8.00 -11.96
C GLU A 299 8.72 7.25 -11.58
N LYS A 300 7.69 7.42 -12.37
CA LYS A 300 6.38 6.83 -12.13
C LYS A 300 6.01 5.93 -13.30
N TYR A 301 5.47 4.76 -12.97
CA TYR A 301 5.18 3.72 -13.93
C TYR A 301 3.82 3.07 -13.70
N ARG A 302 3.31 2.46 -14.73
CA ARG A 302 2.21 1.49 -14.68
C ARG A 302 2.75 0.14 -15.15
N LEU A 303 2.58 -0.89 -14.35
CA LEU A 303 2.92 -2.27 -14.71
C LEU A 303 1.73 -2.91 -15.40
N VAL A 304 1.95 -3.41 -16.60
CA VAL A 304 0.95 -4.11 -17.40
C VAL A 304 1.43 -5.52 -17.70
N LYS A 305 0.51 -6.48 -17.62
CA LYS A 305 0.74 -7.86 -18.05
C LYS A 305 0.15 -8.03 -19.45
N ASN A 306 0.98 -8.35 -20.41
CA ASN A 306 0.59 -8.61 -21.79
C ASN A 306 -0.11 -9.96 -21.95
N ALA A 307 -0.81 -10.16 -23.08
CA ALA A 307 -1.54 -11.39 -23.37
C ALA A 307 -0.63 -12.61 -23.50
N ASP A 308 0.63 -12.43 -23.88
CA ASP A 308 1.66 -13.47 -23.94
C ASP A 308 2.29 -13.84 -22.57
N GLY A 309 1.84 -13.15 -21.50
CA GLY A 309 2.33 -13.35 -20.14
C GLY A 309 3.58 -12.56 -19.77
N THR A 310 4.11 -11.76 -20.68
CA THR A 310 5.20 -10.81 -20.40
C THR A 310 4.71 -9.61 -19.61
N PHE A 311 5.64 -8.85 -19.01
CA PHE A 311 5.34 -7.66 -18.23
C PHE A 311 6.05 -6.47 -18.83
N GLU A 312 5.37 -5.33 -18.83
CA GLU A 312 5.89 -4.08 -19.35
C GLU A 312 5.63 -2.92 -18.38
N LEU A 313 6.62 -2.02 -18.24
CA LEU A 313 6.51 -0.79 -17.45
C LEU A 313 6.27 0.40 -18.40
N PHE A 314 5.07 0.95 -18.35
CA PHE A 314 4.74 2.18 -19.07
C PHE A 314 5.04 3.39 -18.21
N ASN A 315 5.73 4.37 -18.77
CA ASN A 315 5.99 5.64 -18.09
C ASN A 315 4.67 6.39 -17.84
N SER A 316 4.52 6.93 -16.64
CA SER A 316 3.33 7.65 -16.17
C SER A 316 3.69 8.95 -15.43
N ASN A 317 4.83 9.55 -15.77
CA ASN A 317 5.33 10.76 -15.09
C ASN A 317 4.40 11.97 -15.23
N ASP A 318 3.76 12.11 -16.39
CA ASP A 318 2.97 13.30 -16.72
C ASP A 318 1.49 13.18 -16.35
N HIS A 319 1.03 11.98 -16.01
CA HIS A 319 -0.39 11.72 -15.78
C HIS A 319 -0.62 10.89 -14.53
N PRO A 320 -1.36 11.42 -13.54
CA PRO A 320 -1.84 10.63 -12.43
C PRO A 320 -2.74 9.50 -12.97
N PHE A 321 -2.71 8.36 -12.31
CA PHE A 321 -3.54 7.23 -12.71
C PHE A 321 -5.00 7.49 -12.41
N SER A 322 -5.85 7.39 -13.43
CA SER A 322 -7.30 7.35 -13.27
C SER A 322 -7.83 6.00 -13.74
N TYR A 323 -8.38 5.23 -12.82
CA TYR A 323 -9.00 3.93 -13.13
C TYR A 323 -10.05 4.04 -14.22
N HIS A 324 -10.88 5.10 -14.18
CA HIS A 324 -11.95 5.30 -15.15
C HIS A 324 -11.42 5.72 -16.53
N LEU A 325 -10.35 6.51 -16.60
CA LEU A 325 -9.67 6.80 -17.86
C LEU A 325 -8.99 5.56 -18.44
N PHE A 326 -8.44 4.71 -17.58
CA PHE A 326 -7.93 3.40 -18.00
C PHE A 326 -9.05 2.53 -18.60
N LEU A 327 -10.20 2.39 -17.92
CA LEU A 327 -11.35 1.66 -18.47
C LEU A 327 -11.81 2.24 -19.79
N LEU A 328 -11.81 3.57 -19.93
CA LEU A 328 -12.16 4.25 -21.18
C LEU A 328 -11.17 3.92 -22.30
N SER A 329 -9.86 3.87 -21.99
CA SER A 329 -8.84 3.49 -22.98
C SER A 329 -8.99 2.03 -23.42
N GLU A 330 -9.30 1.10 -22.50
CA GLU A 330 -9.57 -0.31 -22.81
C GLU A 330 -10.77 -0.47 -23.74
N ILE A 331 -11.87 0.27 -23.48
CA ILE A 331 -13.05 0.25 -24.35
C ILE A 331 -12.68 0.77 -25.77
N ARG A 332 -11.93 1.86 -25.85
CA ARG A 332 -11.51 2.46 -27.14
C ARG A 332 -10.62 1.51 -27.93
N GLU A 333 -9.67 0.86 -27.28
CA GLU A 333 -8.80 -0.11 -27.93
C GLU A 333 -9.60 -1.35 -28.42
N ALA A 334 -10.56 -1.81 -27.60
CA ALA A 334 -11.46 -2.89 -28.01
C ALA A 334 -12.35 -2.53 -29.20
N ILE A 335 -12.86 -1.30 -29.27
CA ILE A 335 -13.63 -0.79 -30.42
C ILE A 335 -12.74 -0.77 -31.65
N LYS A 336 -11.56 -0.15 -31.56
CA LYS A 336 -10.59 -0.01 -32.65
C LYS A 336 -10.20 -1.37 -33.26
N ASN A 337 -10.02 -2.39 -32.41
CA ASN A 337 -9.62 -3.74 -32.82
C ASN A 337 -10.80 -4.68 -33.09
N ASN A 338 -12.04 -4.17 -33.07
CA ASN A 338 -13.28 -4.97 -33.19
C ASN A 338 -13.35 -6.15 -32.18
N GLN A 339 -12.86 -5.91 -30.96
CA GLN A 339 -12.78 -6.91 -29.87
C GLN A 339 -13.69 -6.59 -28.67
N VAL A 340 -14.80 -5.88 -28.93
CA VAL A 340 -15.78 -5.54 -27.89
C VAL A 340 -16.36 -6.81 -27.28
N ARG A 341 -16.36 -6.90 -25.94
CA ARG A 341 -16.91 -8.02 -25.15
C ARG A 341 -17.84 -7.49 -24.06
N LYS A 342 -18.64 -8.35 -23.44
CA LYS A 342 -19.62 -8.00 -22.41
C LYS A 342 -19.02 -7.15 -21.27
N TYR A 343 -17.84 -7.49 -20.80
CA TYR A 343 -17.21 -6.75 -19.70
C TYR A 343 -16.91 -5.27 -20.05
N HIS A 344 -16.80 -4.90 -21.34
CA HIS A 344 -16.64 -3.49 -21.74
C HIS A 344 -17.90 -2.66 -21.45
N PHE A 345 -19.08 -3.29 -21.45
CA PHE A 345 -20.32 -2.63 -21.01
C PHE A 345 -20.33 -2.43 -19.48
N SER A 346 -19.76 -3.35 -18.71
CA SER A 346 -19.53 -3.16 -17.29
C SER A 346 -18.54 -2.01 -17.01
N PHE A 347 -17.48 -1.89 -17.82
CA PHE A 347 -16.57 -0.76 -17.76
C PHE A 347 -17.28 0.56 -18.07
N MET A 348 -18.07 0.60 -19.15
CA MET A 348 -18.83 1.78 -19.53
C MET A 348 -19.81 2.19 -18.43
N ARG A 349 -20.56 1.23 -17.85
CA ARG A 349 -21.46 1.48 -16.73
C ARG A 349 -20.72 2.09 -15.54
N ASN A 350 -19.55 1.55 -15.19
CA ASN A 350 -18.73 2.06 -14.09
C ASN A 350 -18.27 3.50 -14.34
N ILE A 351 -17.87 3.83 -15.57
CA ILE A 351 -17.50 5.20 -15.97
C ILE A 351 -18.70 6.14 -15.83
N LEU A 352 -19.88 5.73 -16.32
CA LEU A 352 -21.09 6.54 -16.25
C LEU A 352 -21.52 6.78 -14.80
N GLU A 353 -21.55 5.75 -13.95
CA GLU A 353 -21.90 5.86 -12.54
C GLU A 353 -21.00 6.85 -11.81
N LYS A 354 -19.68 6.77 -12.05
CA LYS A 354 -18.71 7.68 -11.43
C LYS A 354 -18.81 9.11 -11.98
N THR A 355 -19.00 9.25 -13.27
CA THR A 355 -19.20 10.57 -13.90
C THR A 355 -20.47 11.23 -13.37
N ALA A 356 -21.58 10.50 -13.28
CA ALA A 356 -22.82 11.01 -12.71
C ALA A 356 -22.65 11.43 -11.25
N THR A 357 -22.03 10.59 -10.43
CA THR A 357 -21.75 10.91 -9.02
C THR A 357 -20.89 12.17 -8.89
N PHE A 358 -19.84 12.31 -9.69
CA PHE A 358 -18.97 13.47 -9.67
C PHE A 358 -19.68 14.76 -10.08
N LEU A 359 -20.63 14.65 -11.02
CA LEU A 359 -21.47 15.78 -11.47
C LEU A 359 -22.67 16.05 -10.53
N GLY A 360 -22.83 15.29 -9.46
CA GLY A 360 -23.92 15.44 -8.50
C GLY A 360 -25.27 14.88 -8.98
N HIS A 361 -25.26 14.00 -9.98
CA HIS A 361 -26.48 13.36 -10.46
C HIS A 361 -26.78 12.07 -9.65
N PRO A 362 -28.04 11.83 -9.25
CA PRO A 362 -28.41 10.64 -8.47
C PRO A 362 -28.40 9.35 -9.31
N ARG A 363 -28.45 9.46 -10.64
CA ARG A 363 -28.56 8.34 -11.57
C ARG A 363 -27.73 8.61 -12.81
N TRP A 364 -27.02 7.58 -13.28
CA TRP A 364 -26.11 7.69 -14.42
C TRP A 364 -26.83 7.78 -15.78
N GLU A 365 -28.10 7.31 -15.86
CA GLU A 365 -28.90 7.36 -17.09
C GLU A 365 -29.14 8.81 -17.58
N VAL A 366 -29.01 9.80 -16.71
CA VAL A 366 -29.13 11.21 -17.08
C VAL A 366 -27.99 11.68 -18.02
N LEU A 367 -26.89 10.93 -18.09
CA LEU A 367 -25.78 11.19 -18.98
C LEU A 367 -26.02 10.67 -20.41
N LEU A 368 -27.05 9.84 -20.58
CA LEU A 368 -27.49 9.36 -21.90
C LEU A 368 -28.42 10.37 -22.57
N GLU A 369 -28.55 10.28 -23.87
CA GLU A 369 -29.52 11.10 -24.59
C GLU A 369 -30.93 10.66 -24.25
N LYS A 370 -31.84 11.63 -24.22
CA LYS A 370 -33.26 11.33 -24.15
C LYS A 370 -33.78 11.05 -25.56
N THR A 371 -34.74 10.16 -25.66
CA THR A 371 -35.50 9.96 -26.89
C THR A 371 -36.32 11.21 -27.23
N THR A 372 -36.81 11.30 -28.45
CA THR A 372 -37.58 12.47 -28.93
C THR A 372 -38.85 12.75 -28.12
N ASP A 373 -39.38 11.75 -27.45
CA ASP A 373 -40.53 11.86 -26.52
C ASP A 373 -40.11 12.17 -25.05
N GLY A 374 -38.82 12.33 -24.78
CA GLY A 374 -38.28 12.64 -23.46
C GLY A 374 -38.09 11.42 -22.55
N SER A 375 -38.35 10.21 -23.04
CA SER A 375 -38.07 8.98 -22.27
C SER A 375 -36.57 8.66 -22.21
N PRO A 376 -36.15 7.83 -21.23
CA PRO A 376 -34.76 7.35 -21.13
C PRO A 376 -34.36 6.58 -22.41
N ASP A 377 -33.09 6.75 -22.81
CA ASP A 377 -32.49 6.01 -23.91
C ASP A 377 -32.64 4.49 -23.69
N PRO A 378 -33.26 3.73 -24.59
CA PRO A 378 -33.36 2.27 -24.48
C PRO A 378 -32.02 1.56 -24.33
N PHE A 379 -30.92 2.17 -24.76
CA PHE A 379 -29.57 1.65 -24.60
C PHE A 379 -29.16 1.55 -23.14
N SER A 380 -29.77 2.33 -22.24
CA SER A 380 -29.54 2.19 -20.80
C SER A 380 -29.86 0.78 -20.28
N ASN A 381 -31.00 0.23 -20.67
CA ASN A 381 -31.42 -1.12 -20.32
C ASN A 381 -30.47 -2.17 -20.94
N ARG A 382 -30.01 -1.92 -22.16
CA ARG A 382 -29.08 -2.82 -22.84
C ARG A 382 -27.71 -2.83 -22.14
N ILE A 383 -27.20 -1.67 -21.70
CA ILE A 383 -25.98 -1.59 -20.86
C ILE A 383 -26.19 -2.37 -19.57
N LEU A 384 -27.31 -2.20 -18.87
CA LEU A 384 -27.61 -2.92 -17.66
C LEU A 384 -27.60 -4.44 -17.88
N ASN A 385 -28.30 -4.92 -18.90
CA ASN A 385 -28.40 -6.34 -19.21
C ASN A 385 -27.07 -6.97 -19.59
N LEU A 386 -26.26 -6.27 -20.37
CA LEU A 386 -24.92 -6.75 -20.77
C LEU A 386 -23.88 -6.63 -19.64
N SER A 387 -24.09 -5.71 -18.68
CA SER A 387 -23.17 -5.50 -17.54
C SER A 387 -23.53 -6.34 -16.31
N SER A 388 -24.74 -6.90 -16.21
CA SER A 388 -25.14 -7.72 -15.07
C SER A 388 -24.56 -9.13 -15.16
N HIS A 389 -23.86 -9.55 -14.10
CA HIS A 389 -23.34 -10.92 -13.93
C HIS A 389 -24.38 -11.88 -13.38
N SER A 390 -25.65 -11.81 -13.80
CA SER A 390 -26.67 -12.72 -13.30
C SER A 390 -26.56 -14.12 -13.95
N ALA A 391 -25.49 -14.84 -13.61
CA ALA A 391 -25.37 -16.27 -13.89
C ALA A 391 -26.40 -17.13 -13.10
N HIS A 392 -27.25 -16.50 -12.28
CA HIS A 392 -28.23 -17.20 -11.43
C HIS A 392 -29.69 -16.97 -11.79
N ALA A 393 -29.98 -16.09 -12.73
CA ALA A 393 -31.35 -15.92 -13.23
C ALA A 393 -31.43 -16.60 -14.58
N GLY A 394 -31.73 -17.83 -14.73
CA GLY A 394 -31.91 -18.63 -15.95
C GLY A 394 -32.35 -17.92 -17.26
N GLU A 395 -31.94 -16.66 -17.43
CA GLU A 395 -32.17 -15.83 -18.60
C GLU A 395 -31.04 -16.06 -19.59
N GLU A 396 -31.42 -16.24 -20.83
CA GLU A 396 -30.54 -16.44 -21.99
C GLU A 396 -29.39 -15.44 -21.99
N VAL A 397 -28.18 -15.95 -22.15
CA VAL A 397 -26.96 -15.17 -22.32
C VAL A 397 -27.13 -14.30 -23.57
N THR A 398 -27.53 -13.06 -23.38
CA THR A 398 -27.74 -12.10 -24.48
C THR A 398 -26.42 -11.87 -25.21
N ASP A 399 -26.34 -12.24 -26.48
CA ASP A 399 -25.17 -11.99 -27.30
C ASP A 399 -25.04 -10.48 -27.65
N ILE A 400 -23.82 -10.05 -27.90
CA ILE A 400 -23.54 -8.68 -28.33
C ILE A 400 -23.87 -8.57 -29.81
N GLU A 401 -24.81 -7.71 -30.12
CA GLU A 401 -25.19 -7.38 -31.47
C GLU A 401 -24.26 -6.30 -32.06
N GLU A 402 -24.15 -6.20 -33.38
CA GLU A 402 -23.33 -5.16 -34.01
C GLU A 402 -23.83 -3.75 -33.62
N LYS A 403 -25.13 -3.58 -33.52
CA LYS A 403 -25.76 -2.33 -33.03
C LYS A 403 -25.33 -1.94 -31.63
N ASP A 404 -25.06 -2.91 -30.75
CA ASP A 404 -24.54 -2.63 -29.39
C ASP A 404 -23.15 -2.02 -29.44
N LYS A 405 -22.31 -2.51 -30.36
CA LYS A 405 -20.94 -1.99 -30.55
C LYS A 405 -20.98 -0.57 -31.10
N GLU A 406 -21.82 -0.31 -32.12
CA GLU A 406 -22.02 1.03 -32.71
C GLU A 406 -22.52 2.02 -31.62
N ASN A 407 -23.48 1.63 -30.82
CA ASN A 407 -24.01 2.46 -29.73
C ASN A 407 -22.95 2.71 -28.65
N LEU A 408 -22.12 1.71 -28.32
CA LEU A 408 -21.04 1.86 -27.36
C LEU A 408 -19.99 2.85 -27.87
N GLU A 409 -19.62 2.77 -29.16
CA GLU A 409 -18.71 3.73 -29.80
C GLU A 409 -19.26 5.15 -29.79
N ALA A 410 -20.52 5.32 -30.20
CA ALA A 410 -21.19 6.62 -30.19
C ALA A 410 -21.23 7.22 -28.77
N LEU A 411 -21.50 6.40 -27.75
CA LEU A 411 -21.49 6.82 -26.35
C LEU A 411 -20.09 7.26 -25.89
N VAL A 412 -19.04 6.51 -26.24
CA VAL A 412 -17.64 6.87 -25.94
C VAL A 412 -17.30 8.23 -26.54
N GLN A 413 -17.60 8.44 -27.83
CA GLN A 413 -17.32 9.70 -28.52
C GLN A 413 -18.07 10.87 -27.87
N ARG A 414 -19.31 10.65 -27.48
CA ARG A 414 -20.13 11.66 -26.80
C ARG A 414 -19.57 12.03 -25.42
N LEU A 415 -19.17 11.05 -24.61
CA LEU A 415 -18.55 11.30 -23.30
C LEU A 415 -17.27 12.12 -23.43
N ILE A 416 -16.43 11.77 -24.41
CA ILE A 416 -15.19 12.54 -24.70
C ILE A 416 -15.54 13.98 -25.07
N LYS A 417 -16.51 14.17 -25.97
CA LYS A 417 -16.92 15.49 -26.44
C LYS A 417 -17.55 16.34 -25.34
N ASN A 418 -18.46 15.76 -24.53
CA ASN A 418 -19.25 16.52 -23.55
C ASN A 418 -18.48 16.83 -22.28
N TYR A 419 -17.59 15.93 -21.86
CA TYR A 419 -16.88 16.04 -20.58
C TYR A 419 -15.37 16.27 -20.73
N GLY A 420 -14.86 16.33 -21.97
CA GLY A 420 -13.46 16.67 -22.24
C GLY A 420 -12.47 15.62 -21.75
N PHE A 421 -12.88 14.34 -21.67
CA PHE A 421 -11.95 13.26 -21.32
C PHE A 421 -10.78 13.27 -22.31
N LYS A 422 -9.56 13.41 -21.76
CA LYS A 422 -8.35 13.40 -22.57
C LYS A 422 -8.13 12.02 -23.19
N GLN A 423 -7.57 12.04 -24.38
CA GLN A 423 -7.23 10.84 -25.17
C GLN A 423 -5.97 10.17 -24.64
#